data_8c13efb7849a7493300c942778f20a25
#
_entry.id   8c13efb7849a7493300c942778f20a25
#
_cell.length_a   1.000
_cell.length_b   1.000
_cell.length_c   1.000
_cell.angle_alpha   90.00
_cell.angle_beta   90.00
_cell.angle_gamma   90.00
#
_symmetry.space_group_name_H-M   'P 1'
#
loop_
_entity.id
_entity.type
_entity.pdbx_description
1 polymer ?
#
loop_
_entity_poly.entity_id
_entity_poly.type
_entity_poly.pdbx_seq_one_letter_code
_entity_poly.pdbx_strand_id
1 'polypeptide(L)'
;MRRHSNFNLYITLLITIAIVFAILTIYASSASKNDKPEISAKAATLYEPETKQFLFEQNANARLPMASTTKIMTALVAIENSKLDETVEIAPEAIGTEGSSAYLKDGDVLTMEELLYALLLQSANDAAVAIAYHIGDGVSGFADMMNEKASALGLTDTHFTNPHGLDDKEHYTTAHDLALIAAAALKNTTFKTICSTYKKRFSNESRVRNYVNHNKLLNKYFGCIGVKTGFTKKSGRCLVGAAEKDGLTFITVTLNAPNDWTDHEKMLDLGFETLECVKLCDKAEYTYKVPVIGGVAETVTVKNLEEISFITEKNENDIEHHVKLSRFTTAPISEGDILGEVVFTSRGKKIASVNLVACEEIKKERSKSFF
;
A
#
# COMPACT_ATOMS: atom_id res chain seq x y z
N MET A 1 -29.50 69.32 5.25
CA MET A 1 -29.12 68.27 4.30
C MET A 1 -27.76 67.55 4.56
N ARG A 2 -26.81 68.10 5.33
CA ARG A 2 -25.48 67.49 5.56
C ARG A 2 -25.46 66.36 6.61
N ARG A 3 -26.46 66.13 7.46
CA ARG A 3 -26.47 65.13 8.56
C ARG A 3 -26.83 63.75 8.08
N HIS A 4 -27.60 63.57 6.99
CA HIS A 4 -27.95 62.25 6.44
C HIS A 4 -26.83 61.58 5.61
N SER A 5 -25.95 62.37 4.99
CA SER A 5 -24.84 61.90 4.18
C SER A 5 -23.79 61.17 5.01
N ASN A 6 -23.48 61.66 6.20
CA ASN A 6 -22.47 61.04 7.07
C ASN A 6 -22.99 59.72 7.70
N PHE A 7 -24.30 59.63 7.96
CA PHE A 7 -24.89 58.41 8.53
C PHE A 7 -24.82 57.24 7.54
N ASN A 8 -25.12 57.47 6.27
CA ASN A 8 -25.00 56.44 5.23
C ASN A 8 -23.54 56.02 5.01
N LEU A 9 -22.58 56.92 5.10
CA LEU A 9 -21.15 56.63 4.99
C LEU A 9 -20.67 55.73 6.14
N TYR A 10 -21.12 55.96 7.38
CA TYR A 10 -20.80 55.10 8.54
C TYR A 10 -21.41 53.72 8.42
N ILE A 11 -22.63 53.59 7.92
CA ILE A 11 -23.27 52.29 7.69
C ILE A 11 -22.52 51.49 6.62
N THR A 12 -22.14 52.12 5.50
CA THR A 12 -21.38 51.49 4.44
C THR A 12 -20.02 51.02 4.94
N LEU A 13 -19.33 51.84 5.75
CA LEU A 13 -18.04 51.45 6.34
C LEU A 13 -18.17 50.28 7.31
N LEU A 14 -19.22 50.24 8.14
CA LEU A 14 -19.48 49.11 9.05
C LEU A 14 -19.78 47.82 8.31
N ILE A 15 -20.55 47.88 7.21
CA ILE A 15 -20.86 46.72 6.37
C ILE A 15 -19.58 46.18 5.68
N THR A 16 -18.72 47.07 5.14
CA THR A 16 -17.47 46.66 4.53
C THR A 16 -16.51 46.03 5.53
N ILE A 17 -16.40 46.55 6.76
CA ILE A 17 -15.61 45.97 7.84
C ILE A 17 -16.16 44.60 8.22
N ALA A 18 -17.47 44.44 8.33
CA ALA A 18 -18.11 43.16 8.65
C ALA A 18 -17.88 42.09 7.56
N ILE A 19 -17.94 42.50 6.27
CA ILE A 19 -17.64 41.59 5.13
C ILE A 19 -16.16 41.18 5.13
N VAL A 20 -15.24 42.13 5.33
CA VAL A 20 -13.81 41.84 5.42
C VAL A 20 -13.50 40.91 6.60
N PHE A 21 -14.14 41.12 7.75
CA PHE A 21 -14.00 40.26 8.92
C PHE A 21 -14.58 38.88 8.68
N ALA A 22 -15.71 38.74 7.99
CA ALA A 22 -16.30 37.48 7.59
C ALA A 22 -15.40 36.70 6.58
N ILE A 23 -14.80 37.44 5.62
CA ILE A 23 -13.83 36.86 4.68
C ILE A 23 -12.57 36.39 5.41
N LEU A 24 -12.04 37.20 6.33
CA LEU A 24 -10.86 36.83 7.15
C LEU A 24 -11.16 35.66 8.07
N THR A 25 -12.34 35.52 8.64
CA THR A 25 -12.73 34.38 9.45
C THR A 25 -12.91 33.10 8.60
N ILE A 26 -13.43 33.20 7.38
CA ILE A 26 -13.50 32.11 6.42
C ILE A 26 -12.09 31.70 6.00
N TYR A 27 -11.19 32.64 5.70
CA TYR A 27 -9.79 32.36 5.39
C TYR A 27 -9.03 31.74 6.57
N ALA A 28 -9.21 32.26 7.79
CA ALA A 28 -8.62 31.69 9.00
C ALA A 28 -9.15 30.28 9.33
N SER A 29 -10.45 30.04 9.08
CA SER A 29 -11.06 28.71 9.22
C SER A 29 -10.59 27.70 8.17
N SER A 30 -10.26 28.16 6.95
CA SER A 30 -9.67 27.30 5.91
C SER A 30 -8.17 27.07 6.09
N ALA A 31 -7.44 27.98 6.78
CA ALA A 31 -6.01 27.82 7.09
C ALA A 31 -5.74 26.89 8.30
N SER A 32 -6.77 26.50 9.07
CA SER A 32 -6.66 25.67 10.28
C SER A 32 -7.01 24.19 10.05
N LYS A 33 -6.82 23.64 8.86
CA LYS A 33 -7.12 22.21 8.56
C LYS A 33 -5.89 21.30 8.54
N ASN A 34 -4.93 21.59 9.44
CA ASN A 34 -3.83 20.66 9.73
C ASN A 34 -3.95 20.03 11.13
N ASP A 35 -5.16 19.94 11.67
CA ASP A 35 -5.37 19.22 12.92
C ASP A 35 -5.25 17.72 12.66
N LYS A 36 -4.15 17.14 13.16
CA LYS A 36 -3.96 15.68 13.14
C LYS A 36 -5.21 15.02 13.75
N PRO A 37 -5.76 13.98 13.14
CA PRO A 37 -6.95 13.33 13.66
C PRO A 37 -6.72 12.81 15.07
N GLU A 38 -7.68 13.00 15.96
CA GLU A 38 -7.67 12.39 17.28
C GLU A 38 -7.97 10.89 17.13
N ILE A 39 -7.00 10.06 17.51
CA ILE A 39 -7.01 8.60 17.38
C ILE A 39 -7.04 7.97 18.77
N SER A 40 -7.97 7.04 19.01
CA SER A 40 -8.18 6.38 20.30
C SER A 40 -7.13 5.33 20.63
N ALA A 41 -6.33 4.90 19.67
CA ALA A 41 -5.32 3.87 19.80
C ALA A 41 -4.18 4.27 20.75
N LYS A 42 -3.58 3.29 21.43
CA LYS A 42 -2.36 3.50 22.20
C LYS A 42 -1.15 3.78 21.27
N ALA A 43 -1.10 3.09 20.12
CA ALA A 43 -0.15 3.38 19.05
C ALA A 43 -0.86 3.27 17.70
N ALA A 44 -0.53 4.18 16.77
CA ALA A 44 -1.12 4.21 15.43
C ALA A 44 -0.15 4.78 14.39
N THR A 45 -0.36 4.40 13.13
CA THR A 45 0.34 5.00 12.00
C THR A 45 -0.50 4.94 10.71
N LEU A 46 -0.25 5.91 9.82
CA LEU A 46 -0.69 5.96 8.43
C LEU A 46 0.54 5.98 7.53
N TYR A 47 0.66 5.01 6.65
CA TYR A 47 1.81 4.80 5.78
C TYR A 47 1.40 4.75 4.30
N GLU A 48 2.13 5.46 3.45
CA GLU A 48 2.05 5.40 1.99
C GLU A 48 3.27 4.59 1.47
N PRO A 49 3.04 3.37 0.88
CA PRO A 49 4.12 2.43 0.63
C PRO A 49 4.98 2.73 -0.62
N GLU A 50 4.49 3.50 -1.60
CA GLU A 50 5.22 3.82 -2.82
C GLU A 50 6.31 4.87 -2.54
N THR A 51 5.93 5.97 -1.88
CA THR A 51 6.86 7.03 -1.46
C THR A 51 7.55 6.72 -0.15
N LYS A 52 7.11 5.68 0.57
CA LYS A 52 7.60 5.27 1.89
C LYS A 52 7.41 6.34 2.96
N GLN A 53 6.33 7.11 2.89
CA GLN A 53 6.05 8.21 3.80
C GLN A 53 5.09 7.78 4.92
N PHE A 54 5.43 8.16 6.16
CA PHE A 54 4.54 8.09 7.30
C PHE A 54 3.84 9.45 7.47
N LEU A 55 2.55 9.51 7.08
CA LEU A 55 1.77 10.74 7.13
C LEU A 55 1.20 11.03 8.51
N PHE A 56 1.02 9.99 9.31
CA PHE A 56 0.57 10.10 10.69
C PHE A 56 1.28 9.07 11.57
N GLU A 57 1.72 9.49 12.74
CA GLU A 57 2.32 8.63 13.75
C GLU A 57 1.89 9.08 15.16
N GLN A 58 1.44 8.13 15.96
CA GLN A 58 1.12 8.28 17.38
C GLN A 58 1.76 7.12 18.14
N ASN A 59 2.78 7.37 18.95
CA ASN A 59 3.55 6.35 19.67
C ASN A 59 3.95 5.15 18.78
N ALA A 60 4.21 5.42 17.48
CA ALA A 60 4.32 4.39 16.44
C ALA A 60 5.43 3.37 16.70
N ASN A 61 6.47 3.73 17.46
CA ASN A 61 7.60 2.88 17.80
C ASN A 61 7.47 2.19 19.18
N ALA A 62 6.30 2.27 19.83
CA ALA A 62 6.07 1.58 21.10
C ALA A 62 5.88 0.07 20.84
N ARG A 63 6.69 -0.79 21.50
CA ARG A 63 6.53 -2.25 21.48
C ARG A 63 5.25 -2.63 22.21
N LEU A 64 4.31 -3.24 21.51
CA LEU A 64 3.00 -3.63 22.02
C LEU A 64 2.62 -5.03 21.54
N PRO A 65 1.78 -5.76 22.29
CA PRO A 65 1.20 -7.01 21.81
C PRO A 65 0.26 -6.72 20.64
N MET A 66 0.33 -7.57 19.62
CA MET A 66 -0.31 -7.34 18.33
C MET A 66 -1.54 -8.25 18.06
N ALA A 67 -1.78 -9.24 18.94
CA ALA A 67 -2.83 -10.25 18.75
C ALA A 67 -2.77 -10.88 17.34
N SER A 68 -3.92 -11.21 16.76
CA SER A 68 -4.02 -11.90 15.46
C SER A 68 -3.58 -11.06 14.24
N THR A 69 -3.11 -9.80 14.41
CA THR A 69 -2.41 -9.12 13.29
C THR A 69 -1.07 -9.80 12.97
N THR A 70 -0.51 -10.60 13.89
CA THR A 70 0.59 -11.57 13.67
C THR A 70 0.40 -12.39 12.40
N LYS A 71 -0.83 -12.78 12.08
CA LYS A 71 -1.18 -13.65 10.95
C LYS A 71 -0.88 -13.03 9.57
N ILE A 72 -0.58 -11.73 9.52
CA ILE A 72 -0.06 -11.08 8.31
C ILE A 72 1.31 -11.66 7.98
N MET A 73 2.22 -11.72 8.96
CA MET A 73 3.54 -12.31 8.80
C MET A 73 3.45 -13.82 8.56
N THR A 74 2.56 -14.52 9.28
CA THR A 74 2.32 -15.95 9.08
C THR A 74 1.91 -16.27 7.64
N ALA A 75 0.96 -15.51 7.10
CA ALA A 75 0.52 -15.68 5.71
C ALA A 75 1.62 -15.34 4.71
N LEU A 76 2.39 -14.28 4.95
CA LEU A 76 3.50 -13.89 4.08
C LEU A 76 4.56 -14.99 4.00
N VAL A 77 5.01 -15.49 5.15
CA VAL A 77 6.00 -16.60 5.22
C VAL A 77 5.44 -17.87 4.58
N ALA A 78 4.16 -18.19 4.82
CA ALA A 78 3.54 -19.36 4.22
C ALA A 78 3.49 -19.28 2.69
N ILE A 79 3.08 -18.16 2.13
CA ILE A 79 2.98 -17.96 0.67
C ILE A 79 4.37 -18.01 0.00
N GLU A 80 5.41 -17.52 0.69
CA GLU A 80 6.78 -17.53 0.17
C GLU A 80 7.44 -18.92 0.20
N ASN A 81 6.96 -19.84 1.06
CA ASN A 81 7.60 -21.13 1.29
C ASN A 81 6.75 -22.36 0.90
N SER A 82 5.58 -22.14 0.27
CA SER A 82 4.70 -23.24 -0.16
C SER A 82 3.95 -22.89 -1.45
N LYS A 83 3.34 -23.89 -2.07
CA LYS A 83 2.42 -23.70 -3.20
C LYS A 83 0.99 -23.69 -2.69
N LEU A 84 0.12 -22.90 -3.33
CA LEU A 84 -1.29 -22.76 -2.94
C LEU A 84 -2.08 -24.07 -3.04
N ASP A 85 -1.77 -24.90 -4.03
CA ASP A 85 -2.40 -26.20 -4.28
C ASP A 85 -1.75 -27.34 -3.47
N GLU A 86 -0.70 -27.05 -2.71
CA GLU A 86 -0.04 -28.02 -1.86
C GLU A 86 -0.97 -28.53 -0.77
N THR A 87 -0.99 -29.85 -0.61
CA THR A 87 -1.83 -30.55 0.34
C THR A 87 -1.17 -30.56 1.71
N VAL A 88 -1.87 -30.10 2.73
CA VAL A 88 -1.46 -30.04 4.13
C VAL A 88 -2.27 -31.05 4.94
N GLU A 89 -1.60 -32.01 5.52
CA GLU A 89 -2.16 -32.90 6.54
C GLU A 89 -2.15 -32.18 7.90
N ILE A 90 -3.28 -32.18 8.60
CA ILE A 90 -3.43 -31.40 9.83
C ILE A 90 -2.75 -32.13 10.99
N ALA A 91 -1.69 -31.52 11.51
CA ALA A 91 -0.98 -32.03 12.68
C ALA A 91 -1.90 -32.04 13.93
N PRO A 92 -1.83 -33.08 14.77
CA PRO A 92 -2.63 -33.18 16.00
C PRO A 92 -2.50 -31.95 16.92
N GLU A 93 -1.34 -31.30 16.93
CA GLU A 93 -1.03 -30.10 17.73
C GLU A 93 -1.82 -28.86 17.29
N ALA A 94 -2.33 -28.85 16.06
CA ALA A 94 -3.19 -27.77 15.59
C ALA A 94 -4.61 -27.86 16.16
N ILE A 95 -5.02 -29.06 16.56
CA ILE A 95 -6.40 -29.35 16.99
C ILE A 95 -6.66 -28.75 18.37
N GLY A 96 -7.76 -27.99 18.47
CA GLY A 96 -8.14 -27.41 19.76
C GLY A 96 -7.28 -26.22 20.20
N THR A 97 -6.48 -25.65 19.29
CA THR A 97 -5.76 -24.39 19.56
C THR A 97 -6.72 -23.32 20.05
N GLU A 98 -6.36 -22.66 21.17
CA GLU A 98 -7.19 -21.66 21.84
C GLU A 98 -7.54 -20.48 20.89
N GLY A 99 -8.75 -19.93 21.02
CA GLY A 99 -9.22 -18.74 20.34
C GLY A 99 -10.02 -19.01 19.07
N SER A 100 -9.89 -18.14 18.07
CA SER A 100 -10.61 -18.31 16.79
C SER A 100 -10.14 -19.57 16.06
N SER A 101 -11.08 -20.35 15.50
CA SER A 101 -10.79 -21.66 14.94
C SER A 101 -11.52 -21.89 13.62
N ALA A 102 -10.92 -22.64 12.72
CA ALA A 102 -11.56 -23.24 11.54
C ALA A 102 -12.16 -24.62 11.88
N TYR A 103 -12.03 -25.05 13.12
CA TYR A 103 -12.50 -26.35 13.63
C TYR A 103 -11.90 -27.53 12.85
N LEU A 104 -10.57 -27.46 12.65
CA LEU A 104 -9.80 -28.53 12.02
C LEU A 104 -9.85 -29.81 12.89
N LYS A 105 -9.83 -30.96 12.23
CA LYS A 105 -9.92 -32.26 12.88
C LYS A 105 -8.77 -33.16 12.47
N ASP A 106 -8.51 -34.15 13.28
CA ASP A 106 -7.57 -35.21 12.97
C ASP A 106 -7.93 -35.92 11.64
N GLY A 107 -6.94 -36.13 10.81
CA GLY A 107 -7.11 -36.64 9.46
C GLY A 107 -7.73 -35.68 8.45
N ASP A 108 -7.95 -34.42 8.80
CA ASP A 108 -8.30 -33.41 7.81
C ASP A 108 -7.11 -33.16 6.87
N VAL A 109 -7.43 -33.03 5.59
CA VAL A 109 -6.49 -32.68 4.54
C VAL A 109 -7.03 -31.46 3.81
N LEU A 110 -6.28 -30.35 3.83
CA LEU A 110 -6.65 -29.09 3.21
C LEU A 110 -5.55 -28.64 2.26
N THR A 111 -5.88 -27.78 1.31
CA THR A 111 -4.85 -27.08 0.54
C THR A 111 -4.28 -25.92 1.35
N MET A 112 -3.05 -25.50 1.04
CA MET A 112 -2.46 -24.29 1.61
C MET A 112 -3.36 -23.07 1.35
N GLU A 113 -3.96 -22.98 0.16
CA GLU A 113 -4.94 -21.91 -0.15
C GLU A 113 -6.09 -21.89 0.87
N GLU A 114 -6.70 -23.05 1.16
CA GLU A 114 -7.81 -23.12 2.13
C GLU A 114 -7.39 -22.71 3.53
N LEU A 115 -6.20 -23.13 3.96
CA LEU A 115 -5.62 -22.73 5.26
C LEU A 115 -5.35 -21.22 5.34
N LEU A 116 -4.84 -20.61 4.28
CA LEU A 116 -4.62 -19.16 4.21
C LEU A 116 -5.94 -18.37 4.26
N TYR A 117 -7.00 -18.86 3.61
CA TYR A 117 -8.33 -18.26 3.76
C TYR A 117 -8.87 -18.40 5.18
N ALA A 118 -8.73 -19.56 5.82
CA ALA A 118 -9.11 -19.75 7.21
C ALA A 118 -8.32 -18.81 8.15
N LEU A 119 -7.01 -18.69 7.92
CA LEU A 119 -6.07 -17.86 8.66
C LEU A 119 -6.46 -16.37 8.60
N LEU A 120 -6.67 -15.84 7.41
CA LEU A 120 -6.85 -14.40 7.21
C LEU A 120 -8.30 -13.95 7.42
N LEU A 121 -9.30 -14.68 6.94
CA LEU A 121 -10.70 -14.31 7.04
C LEU A 121 -11.28 -14.65 8.42
N GLN A 122 -11.16 -15.93 8.82
CA GLN A 122 -11.72 -16.44 10.10
C GLN A 122 -10.80 -16.20 11.28
N SER A 123 -9.55 -15.76 11.02
CA SER A 123 -8.52 -15.59 12.06
C SER A 123 -8.16 -16.91 12.79
N ALA A 124 -8.27 -18.05 12.11
CA ALA A 124 -8.15 -19.38 12.69
C ALA A 124 -6.74 -19.63 13.24
N ASN A 125 -6.66 -19.94 14.55
CA ASN A 125 -5.39 -20.25 15.23
C ASN A 125 -4.94 -21.67 14.92
N ASP A 126 -5.86 -22.62 14.78
CA ASP A 126 -5.61 -23.98 14.34
C ASP A 126 -5.00 -24.02 12.92
N ALA A 127 -5.49 -23.17 11.99
CA ALA A 127 -4.88 -23.02 10.68
C ALA A 127 -3.46 -22.45 10.76
N ALA A 128 -3.19 -21.50 11.66
CA ALA A 128 -1.85 -20.96 11.85
C ALA A 128 -0.87 -22.04 12.35
N VAL A 129 -1.30 -22.87 13.30
CA VAL A 129 -0.49 -23.98 13.82
C VAL A 129 -0.28 -25.05 12.76
N ALA A 130 -1.33 -25.41 12.00
CA ALA A 130 -1.20 -26.39 10.90
C ALA A 130 -0.17 -25.95 9.85
N ILE A 131 -0.21 -24.66 9.45
CA ILE A 131 0.79 -24.06 8.54
C ILE A 131 2.19 -24.16 9.16
N ALA A 132 2.34 -23.83 10.45
CA ALA A 132 3.62 -23.84 11.13
C ALA A 132 4.23 -25.24 11.20
N TYR A 133 3.42 -26.27 11.44
CA TYR A 133 3.91 -27.67 11.44
C TYR A 133 4.27 -28.17 10.04
N HIS A 134 3.53 -27.72 9.02
CA HIS A 134 3.79 -28.13 7.64
C HIS A 134 5.08 -27.52 7.06
N ILE A 135 5.38 -26.24 7.37
CA ILE A 135 6.50 -25.51 6.75
C ILE A 135 7.70 -25.42 7.68
N GLY A 136 7.49 -25.18 8.98
CA GLY A 136 8.53 -24.80 9.93
C GLY A 136 8.91 -25.91 10.93
N ASP A 137 8.44 -27.13 10.72
CA ASP A 137 8.65 -28.24 11.67
C ASP A 137 8.18 -27.89 13.10
N GLY A 138 7.02 -27.21 13.19
CA GLY A 138 6.38 -26.81 14.42
C GLY A 138 6.38 -25.30 14.67
N VAL A 139 5.76 -24.92 15.80
CA VAL A 139 5.54 -23.51 16.17
C VAL A 139 6.85 -22.76 16.33
N SER A 140 7.87 -23.35 16.96
CA SER A 140 9.16 -22.69 17.20
C SER A 140 9.92 -22.44 15.91
N GLY A 141 10.10 -23.47 15.06
CA GLY A 141 10.82 -23.31 13.80
C GLY A 141 10.13 -22.33 12.86
N PHE A 142 8.78 -22.32 12.84
CA PHE A 142 8.05 -21.34 12.06
C PHE A 142 8.18 -19.90 12.62
N ALA A 143 8.24 -19.73 13.96
CA ALA A 143 8.51 -18.46 14.59
C ALA A 143 9.92 -17.94 14.23
N ASP A 144 10.91 -18.82 14.13
CA ASP A 144 12.25 -18.46 13.66
C ASP A 144 12.22 -17.95 12.22
N MET A 145 11.48 -18.61 11.31
CA MET A 145 11.27 -18.12 9.94
C MET A 145 10.58 -16.73 9.90
N MET A 146 9.60 -16.50 10.78
CA MET A 146 8.94 -15.18 10.90
C MET A 146 9.94 -14.11 11.37
N ASN A 147 10.82 -14.42 12.29
CA ASN A 147 11.86 -13.51 12.79
C ASN A 147 12.95 -13.26 11.74
N GLU A 148 13.35 -14.26 10.99
CA GLU A 148 14.25 -14.09 9.84
C GLU A 148 13.62 -13.16 8.79
N LYS A 149 12.32 -13.33 8.48
CA LYS A 149 11.60 -12.43 7.57
C LYS A 149 11.52 -11.01 8.13
N ALA A 150 11.25 -10.83 9.42
CA ALA A 150 11.28 -9.52 10.08
C ALA A 150 12.66 -8.86 9.95
N SER A 151 13.73 -9.59 10.19
CA SER A 151 15.10 -9.12 10.02
C SER A 151 15.41 -8.73 8.57
N ALA A 152 14.98 -9.54 7.60
CA ALA A 152 15.15 -9.25 6.18
C ALA A 152 14.39 -7.98 5.72
N LEU A 153 13.30 -7.64 6.40
CA LEU A 153 12.56 -6.38 6.21
C LEU A 153 13.16 -5.20 6.98
N GLY A 154 14.23 -5.40 7.76
CA GLY A 154 14.89 -4.38 8.57
C GLY A 154 14.14 -3.99 9.85
N LEU A 155 13.24 -4.85 10.35
CA LEU A 155 12.42 -4.58 11.53
C LEU A 155 13.20 -4.93 12.80
N THR A 156 13.46 -3.94 13.64
CA THR A 156 14.28 -4.10 14.86
C THR A 156 13.44 -4.16 16.15
N ASP A 157 12.18 -3.77 16.06
CA ASP A 157 11.26 -3.65 17.20
C ASP A 157 10.08 -4.63 17.10
N THR A 158 10.30 -5.75 16.37
CA THR A 158 9.32 -6.83 16.17
C THR A 158 9.94 -8.18 16.51
N HIS A 159 9.22 -9.00 17.27
CA HIS A 159 9.62 -10.36 17.58
C HIS A 159 8.40 -11.29 17.67
N PHE A 160 8.51 -12.46 17.05
CA PHE A 160 7.48 -13.49 16.99
C PHE A 160 7.88 -14.72 17.80
N THR A 161 6.97 -15.23 18.62
CA THR A 161 7.13 -16.49 19.36
C THR A 161 6.14 -17.55 18.88
N ASN A 162 5.13 -17.15 18.10
CA ASN A 162 4.08 -18.04 17.63
C ASN A 162 3.42 -17.48 16.34
N PRO A 163 2.74 -18.35 15.54
CA PRO A 163 2.14 -17.95 14.28
C PRO A 163 0.72 -17.36 14.39
N HIS A 164 0.09 -17.37 15.57
CA HIS A 164 -1.32 -17.04 15.73
C HIS A 164 -1.57 -15.71 16.46
N GLY A 165 -0.61 -15.23 17.28
CA GLY A 165 -0.72 -13.98 18.02
C GLY A 165 -1.37 -14.11 19.40
N LEU A 166 -1.38 -15.29 20.03
CA LEU A 166 -1.66 -15.43 21.46
C LEU A 166 -0.54 -14.75 22.26
N ASP A 167 -0.93 -14.22 23.41
CA ASP A 167 -0.07 -13.37 24.23
C ASP A 167 1.16 -14.11 24.77
N ASP A 168 2.33 -13.56 24.50
CA ASP A 168 3.60 -13.92 25.13
C ASP A 168 4.37 -12.64 25.47
N LYS A 169 5.35 -12.71 26.39
CA LYS A 169 6.13 -11.53 26.79
C LYS A 169 7.07 -11.06 25.69
N GLU A 170 7.61 -12.02 24.94
CA GLU A 170 8.53 -11.79 23.83
C GLU A 170 7.82 -11.68 22.47
N HIS A 171 6.47 -11.70 22.43
CA HIS A 171 5.67 -11.55 21.22
C HIS A 171 5.15 -10.12 21.10
N TYR A 172 5.86 -9.28 20.35
CA TYR A 172 5.56 -7.86 20.23
C TYR A 172 5.91 -7.31 18.84
N THR A 173 5.33 -6.17 18.54
CA THR A 173 5.66 -5.34 17.38
C THR A 173 5.42 -3.87 17.70
N THR A 174 5.70 -2.99 16.73
CA THR A 174 5.33 -1.58 16.74
C THR A 174 4.31 -1.28 15.65
N ALA A 175 3.57 -0.19 15.75
CA ALA A 175 2.65 0.21 14.67
C ALA A 175 3.44 0.52 13.37
N HIS A 176 4.64 1.11 13.51
CA HIS A 176 5.57 1.36 12.42
C HIS A 176 5.98 0.06 11.69
N ASP A 177 6.53 -0.90 12.43
CA ASP A 177 7.00 -2.17 11.84
C ASP A 177 5.85 -2.97 11.21
N LEU A 178 4.68 -2.99 11.88
CA LEU A 178 3.51 -3.71 11.38
C LEU A 178 2.98 -3.11 10.05
N ALA A 179 3.12 -1.78 9.85
CA ALA A 179 2.80 -1.15 8.57
C ALA A 179 3.76 -1.62 7.46
N LEU A 180 5.05 -1.77 7.76
CA LEU A 180 6.04 -2.28 6.81
C LEU A 180 5.82 -3.76 6.48
N ILE A 181 5.44 -4.58 7.48
CA ILE A 181 5.03 -5.98 7.26
C ILE A 181 3.82 -6.05 6.33
N ALA A 182 2.80 -5.23 6.60
CA ALA A 182 1.60 -5.18 5.78
C ALA A 182 1.91 -4.71 4.33
N ALA A 183 2.79 -3.73 4.16
CA ALA A 183 3.25 -3.27 2.85
C ALA A 183 3.96 -4.38 2.08
N ALA A 184 4.85 -5.13 2.73
CA ALA A 184 5.52 -6.27 2.11
C ALA A 184 4.53 -7.36 1.71
N ALA A 185 3.55 -7.67 2.57
CA ALA A 185 2.54 -8.68 2.31
C ALA A 185 1.61 -8.27 1.15
N LEU A 186 1.18 -7.00 1.07
CA LEU A 186 0.29 -6.49 0.03
C LEU A 186 0.95 -6.44 -1.37
N LYS A 187 2.29 -6.46 -1.48
CA LYS A 187 2.99 -6.65 -2.76
C LYS A 187 2.75 -8.03 -3.37
N ASN A 188 2.44 -9.02 -2.55
CA ASN A 188 2.08 -10.35 -3.01
C ASN A 188 0.61 -10.38 -3.43
N THR A 189 0.35 -10.65 -4.72
CA THR A 189 -1.01 -10.66 -5.28
C THR A 189 -1.92 -11.70 -4.64
N THR A 190 -1.39 -12.86 -4.24
CA THR A 190 -2.13 -13.91 -3.53
C THR A 190 -2.58 -13.41 -2.16
N PHE A 191 -1.67 -12.83 -1.38
CA PHE A 191 -2.01 -12.25 -0.07
C PHE A 191 -3.09 -11.18 -0.21
N LYS A 192 -2.90 -10.23 -1.14
CA LYS A 192 -3.83 -9.14 -1.42
C LYS A 192 -5.22 -9.68 -1.80
N THR A 193 -5.27 -10.68 -2.68
CA THR A 193 -6.54 -11.33 -3.09
C THR A 193 -7.25 -11.97 -1.89
N ILE A 194 -6.53 -12.71 -1.04
CA ILE A 194 -7.13 -13.39 0.11
C ILE A 194 -7.62 -12.37 1.15
N CYS A 195 -6.79 -11.41 1.57
CA CYS A 195 -7.16 -10.46 2.63
C CYS A 195 -8.27 -9.49 2.22
N SER A 196 -8.44 -9.21 0.91
CA SER A 196 -9.53 -8.38 0.38
C SER A 196 -10.84 -9.15 0.15
N THR A 197 -10.80 -10.48 0.25
CA THR A 197 -12.01 -11.30 0.08
C THR A 197 -12.91 -11.18 1.30
N TYR A 198 -14.18 -10.79 1.08
CA TYR A 198 -15.18 -10.72 2.17
C TYR A 198 -15.67 -12.09 2.60
N LYS A 199 -15.93 -13.00 1.64
CA LYS A 199 -16.42 -14.36 1.90
C LYS A 199 -15.87 -15.34 0.88
N LYS A 200 -15.41 -16.49 1.33
CA LYS A 200 -14.94 -17.59 0.49
C LYS A 200 -15.60 -18.90 0.92
N ARG A 201 -16.03 -19.70 -0.05
CA ARG A 201 -16.56 -21.05 0.16
C ARG A 201 -15.62 -22.06 -0.48
N PHE A 202 -15.26 -23.07 0.28
CA PHE A 202 -14.62 -24.29 -0.19
C PHE A 202 -15.60 -25.45 -0.06
N SER A 203 -15.67 -26.31 -1.05
CA SER A 203 -16.52 -27.50 -1.01
C SER A 203 -15.87 -28.64 -1.78
N ASN A 204 -15.82 -29.81 -1.17
CA ASN A 204 -15.50 -31.08 -1.78
C ASN A 204 -16.64 -32.08 -1.50
N GLU A 205 -16.51 -33.33 -1.93
CA GLU A 205 -17.54 -34.36 -1.80
C GLU A 205 -17.96 -34.63 -0.35
N SER A 206 -17.07 -34.41 0.63
CA SER A 206 -17.29 -34.75 2.04
C SER A 206 -17.56 -33.54 2.95
N ARG A 207 -17.23 -32.30 2.48
CA ARG A 207 -17.20 -31.13 3.37
C ARG A 207 -17.45 -29.81 2.65
N VAL A 208 -18.17 -28.92 3.36
CA VAL A 208 -18.36 -27.50 2.97
C VAL A 208 -17.83 -26.62 4.08
N ARG A 209 -16.91 -25.71 3.74
CA ARG A 209 -16.38 -24.66 4.65
C ARG A 209 -16.69 -23.29 4.08
N ASN A 210 -17.15 -22.38 4.95
CA ASN A 210 -17.41 -21.00 4.61
C ASN A 210 -16.61 -20.10 5.55
N TYR A 211 -15.75 -19.28 4.98
CA TYR A 211 -14.97 -18.29 5.73
C TYR A 211 -15.50 -16.89 5.46
N VAL A 212 -15.70 -16.10 6.50
CA VAL A 212 -16.17 -14.72 6.43
C VAL A 212 -15.13 -13.83 7.06
N ASN A 213 -14.74 -12.77 6.37
CA ASN A 213 -13.73 -11.84 6.84
C ASN A 213 -14.27 -10.99 7.99
N HIS A 214 -13.54 -10.95 9.09
CA HIS A 214 -13.88 -10.17 10.26
C HIS A 214 -13.64 -8.66 10.08
N ASN A 215 -12.93 -8.26 9.01
CA ASN A 215 -12.64 -6.86 8.72
C ASN A 215 -13.88 -6.13 8.18
N LYS A 216 -14.53 -5.34 9.02
CA LYS A 216 -15.74 -4.58 8.67
C LYS A 216 -15.46 -3.44 7.69
N LEU A 217 -14.21 -2.95 7.58
CA LEU A 217 -13.85 -1.89 6.64
C LEU A 217 -14.06 -2.30 5.19
N LEU A 218 -13.96 -3.61 4.86
CA LEU A 218 -14.23 -4.12 3.50
C LEU A 218 -15.62 -3.73 2.98
N ASN A 219 -16.60 -3.54 3.85
CA ASN A 219 -17.97 -3.15 3.48
C ASN A 219 -18.32 -1.71 3.88
N LYS A 220 -17.45 -1.02 4.63
CA LYS A 220 -17.74 0.30 5.18
C LYS A 220 -16.92 1.41 4.56
N TYR A 221 -15.69 1.12 4.14
CA TYR A 221 -14.79 2.12 3.59
C TYR A 221 -14.55 1.84 2.10
N PHE A 222 -14.90 2.81 1.25
CA PHE A 222 -14.71 2.68 -0.20
C PHE A 222 -13.22 2.56 -0.55
N GLY A 223 -12.89 1.55 -1.36
CA GLY A 223 -11.51 1.25 -1.73
C GLY A 223 -10.75 0.36 -0.72
N CYS A 224 -11.37 -0.07 0.39
CA CYS A 224 -10.71 -0.97 1.33
C CYS A 224 -10.32 -2.30 0.70
N ILE A 225 -9.05 -2.69 0.85
CA ILE A 225 -8.45 -3.93 0.32
C ILE A 225 -7.99 -4.90 1.42
N GLY A 226 -8.28 -4.63 2.69
CA GLY A 226 -7.92 -5.52 3.80
C GLY A 226 -7.60 -4.72 5.07
N VAL A 227 -6.84 -5.27 6.03
CA VAL A 227 -5.92 -6.43 5.95
C VAL A 227 -6.30 -7.44 7.04
N LYS A 228 -6.14 -7.10 8.36
CA LYS A 228 -6.32 -8.07 9.45
C LYS A 228 -6.72 -7.43 10.77
N THR A 229 -7.71 -8.03 11.43
CA THR A 229 -8.15 -7.70 12.80
C THR A 229 -7.41 -8.54 13.83
N GLY A 230 -7.25 -8.01 15.05
CA GLY A 230 -6.71 -8.74 16.20
C GLY A 230 -7.37 -8.30 17.52
N PHE A 231 -7.49 -9.24 18.45
CA PHE A 231 -7.95 -8.95 19.81
C PHE A 231 -7.48 -10.02 20.79
N THR A 232 -6.92 -9.60 21.91
CA THR A 232 -6.80 -10.36 23.14
C THR A 232 -7.17 -9.44 24.32
N LYS A 233 -7.38 -10.00 25.50
CA LYS A 233 -7.62 -9.18 26.69
C LYS A 233 -6.43 -8.27 27.02
N LYS A 234 -5.19 -8.71 26.73
CA LYS A 234 -3.96 -7.97 26.99
C LYS A 234 -3.68 -6.92 25.93
N SER A 235 -3.83 -7.26 24.65
CA SER A 235 -3.55 -6.35 23.54
C SER A 235 -4.62 -5.28 23.34
N GLY A 236 -5.87 -5.53 23.78
CA GLY A 236 -7.01 -4.75 23.30
C GLY A 236 -7.29 -5.01 21.82
N ARG A 237 -8.05 -4.13 21.18
CA ARG A 237 -8.35 -4.21 19.74
C ARG A 237 -7.15 -3.72 18.93
N CYS A 238 -6.72 -4.53 17.97
CA CYS A 238 -5.66 -4.22 17.00
C CYS A 238 -6.22 -4.37 15.59
N LEU A 239 -5.84 -3.48 14.71
CA LEU A 239 -6.30 -3.52 13.33
C LEU A 239 -5.17 -3.06 12.39
N VAL A 240 -5.01 -3.77 11.30
CA VAL A 240 -4.29 -3.31 10.12
C VAL A 240 -5.31 -3.15 9.02
N GLY A 241 -5.44 -1.94 8.49
CA GLY A 241 -6.29 -1.59 7.36
C GLY A 241 -5.46 -1.19 6.15
N ALA A 242 -6.03 -1.33 4.97
CA ALA A 242 -5.46 -0.77 3.76
C ALA A 242 -6.58 -0.39 2.79
N ALA A 243 -6.36 0.69 2.04
CA ALA A 243 -7.29 1.13 1.01
C ALA A 243 -6.52 1.62 -0.23
N GLU A 244 -7.12 1.36 -1.40
CA GLU A 244 -6.64 1.83 -2.70
C GLU A 244 -7.70 2.70 -3.37
N LYS A 245 -7.30 3.87 -3.83
CA LYS A 245 -8.16 4.79 -4.55
C LYS A 245 -7.32 5.75 -5.39
N ASP A 246 -7.73 6.00 -6.62
CA ASP A 246 -7.15 7.00 -7.52
C ASP A 246 -5.61 6.88 -7.66
N GLY A 247 -5.08 5.65 -7.73
CA GLY A 247 -3.64 5.38 -7.85
C GLY A 247 -2.84 5.48 -6.56
N LEU A 248 -3.49 5.76 -5.42
CA LEU A 248 -2.88 5.79 -4.09
C LEU A 248 -3.20 4.53 -3.30
N THR A 249 -2.25 4.09 -2.51
CA THR A 249 -2.43 3.02 -1.50
C THR A 249 -2.06 3.55 -0.14
N PHE A 250 -2.94 3.39 0.85
CA PHE A 250 -2.63 3.72 2.24
C PHE A 250 -2.78 2.49 3.13
N ILE A 251 -1.87 2.37 4.08
CA ILE A 251 -1.87 1.36 5.13
C ILE A 251 -2.02 2.06 6.47
N THR A 252 -2.98 1.61 7.25
CA THR A 252 -3.24 2.12 8.60
C THR A 252 -3.05 1.01 9.62
N VAL A 253 -2.43 1.34 10.74
CA VAL A 253 -2.24 0.40 11.85
C VAL A 253 -2.70 1.05 13.14
N THR A 254 -3.46 0.32 13.94
CA THR A 254 -3.77 0.67 15.33
C THR A 254 -3.49 -0.50 16.26
N LEU A 255 -2.84 -0.21 17.38
CA LEU A 255 -2.61 -1.16 18.46
C LEU A 255 -3.28 -0.62 19.73
N ASN A 256 -4.11 -1.46 20.38
CA ASN A 256 -4.93 -1.13 21.54
C ASN A 256 -5.83 0.11 21.28
N ALA A 257 -6.77 -0.05 20.35
CA ALA A 257 -7.66 1.01 19.87
C ALA A 257 -9.13 0.67 20.17
N PRO A 258 -9.75 1.26 21.19
CA PRO A 258 -11.18 1.02 21.49
C PRO A 258 -12.10 1.30 20.30
N ASN A 259 -11.80 2.33 19.50
CA ASN A 259 -12.59 2.78 18.35
C ASN A 259 -11.88 2.50 17.02
N ASP A 260 -11.21 1.35 16.88
CA ASP A 260 -10.37 0.98 15.74
C ASP A 260 -10.95 1.31 14.36
N TRP A 261 -12.24 1.02 14.10
CA TRP A 261 -12.87 1.30 12.80
C TRP A 261 -12.87 2.78 12.46
N THR A 262 -13.32 3.64 13.38
CA THR A 262 -13.36 5.09 13.19
C THR A 262 -11.96 5.69 13.12
N ASP A 263 -11.01 5.16 13.89
CA ASP A 263 -9.62 5.59 13.83
C ASP A 263 -9.01 5.35 12.44
N HIS A 264 -9.28 4.17 11.85
CA HIS A 264 -8.83 3.84 10.50
C HIS A 264 -9.49 4.69 9.41
N GLU A 265 -10.83 4.92 9.51
CA GLU A 265 -11.54 5.81 8.59
C GLU A 265 -10.90 7.21 8.59
N LYS A 266 -10.66 7.81 9.76
CA LYS A 266 -10.02 9.12 9.89
C LYS A 266 -8.60 9.17 9.30
N MET A 267 -7.78 8.14 9.55
CA MET A 267 -6.42 8.09 9.01
C MET A 267 -6.42 7.92 7.49
N LEU A 268 -7.29 7.07 6.94
CA LEU A 268 -7.42 6.89 5.50
C LEU A 268 -7.90 8.18 4.82
N ASP A 269 -8.90 8.86 5.41
CA ASP A 269 -9.39 10.14 4.90
C ASP A 269 -8.27 11.19 4.90
N LEU A 270 -7.49 11.30 5.99
CA LEU A 270 -6.30 12.15 6.03
C LEU A 270 -5.34 11.87 4.87
N GLY A 271 -5.05 10.60 4.60
CA GLY A 271 -4.14 10.21 3.50
C GLY A 271 -4.68 10.67 2.15
N PHE A 272 -5.92 10.32 1.83
CA PHE A 272 -6.57 10.69 0.57
C PHE A 272 -6.89 12.19 0.46
N GLU A 273 -6.94 12.94 1.56
CA GLU A 273 -7.04 14.40 1.56
C GLU A 273 -5.68 15.09 1.37
N THR A 274 -4.59 14.45 1.78
CA THR A 274 -3.24 15.04 1.78
C THR A 274 -2.51 14.81 0.46
N LEU A 275 -2.57 13.59 -0.08
CA LEU A 275 -1.84 13.20 -1.28
C LEU A 275 -2.75 13.01 -2.49
N GLU A 276 -2.16 13.17 -3.68
CA GLU A 276 -2.75 12.81 -4.96
C GLU A 276 -1.73 12.09 -5.85
N CYS A 277 -2.22 11.24 -6.74
CA CYS A 277 -1.42 10.61 -7.77
C CYS A 277 -1.67 11.31 -9.09
N VAL A 278 -0.69 12.10 -9.55
CA VAL A 278 -0.75 12.88 -10.79
C VAL A 278 -0.16 12.06 -11.92
N LYS A 279 -0.92 11.86 -12.99
CA LYS A 279 -0.39 11.27 -14.21
C LYS A 279 0.50 12.30 -14.92
N LEU A 280 1.76 11.94 -15.14
CA LEU A 280 2.76 12.79 -15.80
C LEU A 280 2.76 12.60 -17.32
N CYS A 281 2.54 11.37 -17.81
CA CYS A 281 2.35 11.09 -19.23
C CYS A 281 1.67 9.76 -19.48
N ASP A 282 0.99 9.67 -20.62
CA ASP A 282 0.49 8.42 -21.17
C ASP A 282 1.56 7.69 -22.00
N LYS A 283 1.34 6.39 -22.25
CA LYS A 283 2.19 5.61 -23.16
C LYS A 283 2.15 6.20 -24.57
N ALA A 284 3.32 6.37 -25.18
CA ALA A 284 3.51 6.93 -26.52
C ALA A 284 3.07 8.40 -26.69
N GLU A 285 2.83 9.15 -25.60
CA GLU A 285 2.51 10.57 -25.66
C GLU A 285 3.66 11.39 -26.27
N TYR A 286 4.89 11.07 -25.86
CA TYR A 286 6.09 11.70 -26.40
C TYR A 286 6.64 10.88 -27.56
N THR A 287 6.35 11.31 -28.79
CA THR A 287 6.80 10.65 -30.02
C THR A 287 7.57 11.64 -30.89
N TYR A 288 8.80 11.28 -31.27
CA TYR A 288 9.70 12.12 -32.05
C TYR A 288 10.38 11.33 -33.15
N LYS A 289 10.93 12.05 -34.16
CA LYS A 289 11.82 11.49 -35.21
C LYS A 289 13.24 11.98 -34.98
N VAL A 290 14.20 11.05 -34.92
CA VAL A 290 15.64 11.34 -34.79
C VAL A 290 16.30 11.06 -36.11
N PRO A 291 17.08 12.02 -36.69
CA PRO A 291 17.85 11.81 -37.92
C PRO A 291 18.87 10.68 -37.74
N VAL A 292 19.03 9.85 -38.78
CA VAL A 292 19.94 8.70 -38.79
C VAL A 292 21.03 8.91 -39.87
N ILE A 293 22.29 8.81 -39.46
CA ILE A 293 23.44 8.91 -40.34
C ILE A 293 23.89 7.50 -40.76
N GLY A 294 24.06 7.28 -42.06
CA GLY A 294 24.56 6.01 -42.61
C GLY A 294 23.62 4.84 -42.51
N GLY A 295 22.32 5.10 -42.35
CA GLY A 295 21.26 4.11 -42.29
C GLY A 295 20.49 3.97 -43.58
N VAL A 296 19.78 2.85 -43.75
CA VAL A 296 18.84 2.61 -44.86
C VAL A 296 17.59 3.51 -44.79
N ALA A 297 17.34 4.14 -43.66
CA ALA A 297 16.32 5.15 -43.45
C ALA A 297 16.95 6.44 -42.91
N GLU A 298 16.40 7.60 -43.28
CA GLU A 298 16.89 8.93 -42.89
C GLU A 298 16.54 9.30 -41.44
N THR A 299 15.50 8.69 -40.88
CA THR A 299 15.04 8.95 -39.52
C THR A 299 14.59 7.66 -38.83
N VAL A 300 14.65 7.62 -37.49
CA VAL A 300 14.05 6.60 -36.68
C VAL A 300 13.01 7.27 -35.77
N THR A 301 11.87 6.58 -35.57
CA THR A 301 10.83 7.03 -34.65
C THR A 301 11.18 6.56 -33.24
N VAL A 302 11.14 7.46 -32.27
CA VAL A 302 11.30 7.17 -30.84
C VAL A 302 10.06 7.55 -30.07
N LYS A 303 9.72 6.77 -29.03
CA LYS A 303 8.59 7.06 -28.15
C LYS A 303 8.84 6.54 -26.74
N ASN A 304 8.09 7.08 -25.77
CA ASN A 304 8.01 6.46 -24.45
C ASN A 304 7.09 5.22 -24.49
N LEU A 305 7.52 4.12 -23.88
CA LEU A 305 6.76 2.86 -23.84
C LEU A 305 5.90 2.70 -22.58
N GLU A 306 6.13 3.52 -21.59
CA GLU A 306 5.50 3.46 -20.28
C GLU A 306 4.69 4.72 -20.03
N GLU A 307 3.59 4.59 -19.28
CA GLU A 307 2.95 5.70 -18.60
C GLU A 307 3.70 5.98 -17.29
N ILE A 308 3.73 7.23 -16.85
CA ILE A 308 4.37 7.64 -15.62
C ILE A 308 3.37 8.42 -14.78
N SER A 309 3.27 8.05 -13.50
CA SER A 309 2.52 8.79 -12.47
C SER A 309 3.45 9.17 -11.33
N PHE A 310 3.07 10.18 -10.57
CA PHE A 310 3.84 10.70 -9.44
C PHE A 310 2.91 11.04 -8.28
N ILE A 311 3.28 10.60 -7.07
CA ILE A 311 2.54 10.89 -5.85
C ILE A 311 3.10 12.16 -5.24
N THR A 312 2.24 13.13 -4.97
CA THR A 312 2.58 14.44 -4.42
C THR A 312 1.51 14.94 -3.45
N GLU A 313 1.80 16.00 -2.71
CA GLU A 313 0.78 16.71 -1.93
C GLU A 313 -0.27 17.32 -2.87
N LYS A 314 -1.53 17.30 -2.45
CA LYS A 314 -2.61 17.91 -3.23
C LYS A 314 -2.34 19.39 -3.51
N ASN A 315 -2.69 19.81 -4.74
CA ASN A 315 -2.49 21.16 -5.26
C ASN A 315 -1.02 21.54 -5.51
N GLU A 316 -0.11 20.60 -5.59
CA GLU A 316 1.22 20.87 -6.11
C GLU A 316 1.17 20.96 -7.63
N ASN A 317 1.04 22.17 -8.19
CA ASN A 317 0.85 22.44 -9.62
C ASN A 317 2.14 22.84 -10.36
N ASP A 318 3.30 22.74 -9.72
CA ASP A 318 4.59 23.20 -10.27
C ASP A 318 5.35 22.04 -10.93
N ILE A 319 4.65 21.31 -11.82
CA ILE A 319 5.25 20.18 -12.56
C ILE A 319 5.56 20.61 -14.00
N GLU A 320 6.84 20.61 -14.33
CA GLU A 320 7.34 20.89 -15.67
C GLU A 320 8.00 19.66 -16.29
N HIS A 321 8.12 19.63 -17.61
CA HIS A 321 8.87 18.58 -18.29
C HIS A 321 9.86 19.15 -19.30
N HIS A 322 10.97 18.44 -19.50
CA HIS A 322 12.01 18.75 -20.47
C HIS A 322 12.37 17.52 -21.28
N VAL A 323 12.38 17.66 -22.60
CA VAL A 323 12.76 16.58 -23.50
C VAL A 323 14.25 16.71 -23.82
N LYS A 324 15.01 15.68 -23.50
CA LYS A 324 16.41 15.52 -23.91
C LYS A 324 16.45 14.48 -25.03
N LEU A 325 16.63 14.93 -26.26
CA LEU A 325 16.63 14.08 -27.42
C LEU A 325 17.97 14.21 -28.17
N SER A 326 18.51 13.11 -28.66
CA SER A 326 19.67 13.10 -29.52
C SER A 326 19.39 13.90 -30.81
N ARG A 327 20.28 14.81 -31.15
CA ARG A 327 20.13 15.62 -32.39
C ARG A 327 20.21 14.77 -33.65
N PHE A 328 20.96 13.68 -33.60
CA PHE A 328 21.10 12.64 -34.65
C PHE A 328 21.64 11.36 -33.97
N THR A 329 21.51 10.25 -34.66
CA THR A 329 22.14 8.97 -34.30
C THR A 329 22.81 8.33 -35.53
N THR A 330 23.57 7.25 -35.35
CA THR A 330 24.25 6.52 -36.41
C THR A 330 23.75 5.10 -36.53
N ALA A 331 23.53 4.62 -37.74
CA ALA A 331 23.19 3.22 -37.98
C ALA A 331 24.38 2.28 -37.69
N PRO A 332 24.13 1.03 -37.24
CA PRO A 332 22.83 0.42 -37.09
C PRO A 332 22.15 0.86 -35.79
N ILE A 333 20.81 0.80 -35.76
CA ILE A 333 19.96 1.06 -34.58
C ILE A 333 19.13 -0.17 -34.39
N SER A 334 19.00 -0.61 -33.14
CA SER A 334 18.10 -1.70 -32.75
C SER A 334 16.80 -1.15 -32.19
N GLU A 335 15.70 -1.87 -32.41
CA GLU A 335 14.46 -1.59 -31.71
C GLU A 335 14.71 -1.66 -30.20
N GLY A 336 14.25 -0.64 -29.43
CA GLY A 336 14.49 -0.53 -27.98
C GLY A 336 15.72 0.30 -27.61
N ASP A 337 16.59 0.71 -28.57
CA ASP A 337 17.72 1.61 -28.28
C ASP A 337 17.23 2.94 -27.71
N ILE A 338 17.84 3.40 -26.59
CA ILE A 338 17.49 4.65 -25.94
C ILE A 338 18.17 5.81 -26.68
N LEU A 339 17.37 6.71 -27.26
CA LEU A 339 17.87 7.88 -28.01
C LEU A 339 17.50 9.21 -27.35
N GLY A 340 16.81 9.18 -26.22
CA GLY A 340 16.45 10.35 -25.44
C GLY A 340 15.74 10.00 -24.15
N GLU A 341 15.39 11.03 -23.38
CA GLU A 341 14.55 10.93 -22.18
C GLU A 341 13.63 12.15 -22.07
N VAL A 342 12.46 11.97 -21.47
CA VAL A 342 11.63 13.06 -20.94
C VAL A 342 11.86 13.10 -19.44
N VAL A 343 12.26 14.26 -18.93
CA VAL A 343 12.53 14.49 -17.51
C VAL A 343 11.43 15.37 -16.95
N PHE A 344 10.77 14.92 -15.91
CA PHE A 344 9.77 15.69 -15.15
C PHE A 344 10.42 16.31 -13.92
N THR A 345 10.09 17.55 -13.65
CA THR A 345 10.61 18.31 -12.51
C THR A 345 9.46 18.95 -11.74
N SER A 346 9.61 19.06 -10.43
CA SER A 346 8.77 19.89 -9.56
C SER A 346 9.67 20.79 -8.73
N ARG A 347 9.37 22.08 -8.68
CA ARG A 347 10.21 23.11 -8.00
C ARG A 347 11.69 23.01 -8.40
N GLY A 348 11.95 22.74 -9.68
CA GLY A 348 13.30 22.60 -10.25
C GLY A 348 14.05 21.31 -9.87
N LYS A 349 13.42 20.37 -9.13
CA LYS A 349 13.99 19.07 -8.80
C LYS A 349 13.42 17.98 -9.70
N LYS A 350 14.27 17.07 -10.20
CA LYS A 350 13.81 15.90 -10.95
C LYS A 350 12.96 14.99 -10.04
N ILE A 351 11.72 14.71 -10.50
CA ILE A 351 10.76 13.84 -9.81
C ILE A 351 10.58 12.49 -10.53
N ALA A 352 10.66 12.48 -11.86
CA ALA A 352 10.56 11.27 -12.67
C ALA A 352 11.26 11.45 -14.02
N SER A 353 11.46 10.36 -14.76
CA SER A 353 11.82 10.41 -16.18
C SER A 353 11.39 9.15 -16.90
N VAL A 354 11.15 9.26 -18.21
CA VAL A 354 10.84 8.14 -19.07
C VAL A 354 11.75 8.17 -20.31
N ASN A 355 12.25 6.98 -20.71
CA ASN A 355 13.11 6.84 -21.86
C ASN A 355 12.33 6.99 -23.16
N LEU A 356 12.95 7.62 -24.16
CA LEU A 356 12.51 7.65 -25.56
C LEU A 356 13.31 6.60 -26.34
N VAL A 357 12.64 5.52 -26.72
CA VAL A 357 13.27 4.34 -27.33
C VAL A 357 12.91 4.21 -28.81
N ALA A 358 13.83 3.69 -29.60
CA ALA A 358 13.62 3.41 -31.02
C ALA A 358 12.50 2.36 -31.19
N CYS A 359 11.57 2.65 -32.11
CA CYS A 359 10.42 1.79 -32.39
C CYS A 359 10.67 0.77 -33.50
N GLU A 360 11.82 0.83 -34.15
CA GLU A 360 12.17 0.07 -35.35
C GLU A 360 13.68 -0.12 -35.47
N GLU A 361 14.10 -1.20 -36.13
CA GLU A 361 15.49 -1.44 -36.49
C GLU A 361 15.87 -0.63 -37.73
N ILE A 362 17.01 0.07 -37.70
CA ILE A 362 17.60 0.74 -38.91
C ILE A 362 18.95 0.12 -39.20
N LYS A 363 19.04 -0.60 -40.33
CA LYS A 363 20.29 -1.21 -40.78
C LYS A 363 21.23 -0.18 -41.38
N LYS A 364 22.52 -0.46 -41.30
CA LYS A 364 23.54 0.37 -41.95
C LYS A 364 23.40 0.30 -43.49
N GLU A 365 23.47 1.43 -44.16
CA GLU A 365 23.50 1.48 -45.62
C GLU A 365 24.77 0.80 -46.11
N ARG A 366 24.63 -0.09 -47.10
CA ARG A 366 25.81 -0.71 -47.76
C ARG A 366 26.52 0.33 -48.58
N SER A 367 27.81 0.61 -48.28
CA SER A 367 28.63 1.44 -49.14
C SER A 367 28.64 0.84 -50.57
N LYS A 368 28.18 1.60 -51.55
CA LYS A 368 28.42 1.21 -52.96
C LYS A 368 29.93 1.22 -53.14
N SER A 369 30.54 0.03 -53.28
CA SER A 369 31.91 -0.13 -53.71
C SER A 369 32.00 0.43 -55.15
N PHE A 370 32.59 1.59 -55.30
CA PHE A 370 33.03 2.06 -56.63
C PHE A 370 34.29 1.28 -56.95
N PHE A 371 34.16 0.25 -57.82
CA PHE A 371 35.22 -0.29 -58.60
C PHE A 371 35.16 0.31 -60.00
#